data_d6865548c0863a1474b18a14a6011e43
#
_entry.id   d6865548c0863a1474b18a14a6011e43
#
_cell.length_a   1.000
_cell.length_b   1.000
_cell.length_c   1.000
_cell.angle_alpha   90.00
_cell.angle_beta   90.00
_cell.angle_gamma   90.00
#
_symmetry.space_group_name_H-M   'P 1'
#
loop_
_entity.id
_entity.type
_entity.pdbx_description
1 polymer ?
#
loop_
_entity_poly.entity_id
_entity_poly.type
_entity_poly.pdbx_seq_one_letter_code
_entity_poly.pdbx_strand_id
1 'polypeptide(L)' 'MKPTKEVLPFTIILLAVHGDVNAINGILKHFEHYIIRLSQKTLFDKYGNPYIHVEEETKRLLGTKLITAILRFNLS' A
#
# COMPACT_ATOMS: atom_id res chain seq x y z
N MET A 1 8.56 11.46 21.86
CA MET A 1 8.64 10.79 21.38
C MET A 1 8.78 10.80 20.13
N LYS A 2 8.97 10.41 19.64
CA LYS A 2 9.22 10.37 18.57
C LYS A 2 8.55 9.84 17.60
N PRO A 3 8.36 10.07 16.79
CA PRO A 3 7.68 9.70 15.88
C PRO A 3 8.05 8.91 15.20
N THR A 4 7.76 8.39 14.86
CA THR A 4 8.13 7.61 14.40
C THR A 4 7.82 7.33 13.16
N LYS A 5 8.43 7.62 12.24
CA LYS A 5 8.34 7.20 11.08
C LYS A 5 8.78 5.89 11.11
N GLU A 6 8.02 4.92 10.90
CA GLU A 6 8.40 3.63 10.80
C GLU A 6 9.23 3.39 9.63
N VAL A 7 10.40 2.88 9.69
CA VAL A 7 11.27 2.51 8.60
C VAL A 7 11.13 1.02 8.36
N LEU A 8 10.89 0.64 7.13
CA LEU A 8 10.76 -0.75 6.78
C LEU A 8 12.13 -1.42 6.82
N PRO A 9 12.34 -2.43 7.66
CA PRO A 9 13.65 -3.07 7.76
C PRO A 9 14.03 -3.81 6.48
N PHE A 10 15.30 -3.78 6.16
CA PHE A 10 15.79 -4.45 4.96
C PHE A 10 15.52 -5.96 5.00
N THR A 11 15.57 -6.56 6.20
CA THR A 11 15.32 -8.00 6.30
C THR A 11 13.91 -8.37 5.88
N ILE A 12 12.94 -7.49 6.15
CA ILE A 12 11.56 -7.73 5.73
C ILE A 12 11.48 -7.69 4.21
N ILE A 13 12.16 -6.74 3.59
CA ILE A 13 12.17 -6.62 2.14
C ILE A 13 12.79 -7.88 1.55
N LEU A 14 13.90 -8.33 2.11
CA LEU A 14 14.59 -9.51 1.63
C LEU A 14 13.70 -10.75 1.69
N LEU A 15 13.01 -10.94 2.82
CA LEU A 15 12.10 -12.07 2.97
C LEU A 15 10.94 -11.99 1.97
N ALA A 16 10.41 -10.78 1.78
CA ALA A 16 9.29 -10.61 0.87
C ALA A 16 9.69 -10.91 -0.57
N VAL A 17 10.89 -10.51 -0.96
CA VAL A 17 11.38 -10.77 -2.31
C VAL A 17 11.48 -12.29 -2.56
N HIS A 18 11.72 -13.05 -1.50
CA HIS A 18 11.79 -14.50 -1.60
C HIS A 18 10.44 -15.19 -1.37
N GLY A 19 9.38 -14.42 -1.32
CA GLY A 19 8.04 -15.00 -1.27
C GLY A 19 7.44 -15.24 0.11
N ASP A 20 8.07 -14.71 1.16
CA ASP A 20 7.54 -14.90 2.50
C ASP A 20 6.24 -14.11 2.65
N VAL A 21 5.14 -14.79 2.89
CA VAL A 21 3.82 -14.19 2.91
C VAL A 21 3.68 -13.18 4.03
N ASN A 22 4.24 -13.48 5.20
CA ASN A 22 4.14 -12.56 6.32
C ASN A 22 4.90 -11.27 6.04
N ALA A 23 6.06 -11.40 5.38
CA ALA A 23 6.85 -10.22 5.04
C ALA A 23 6.13 -9.38 3.98
N ILE A 24 5.52 -10.03 2.99
CA ILE A 24 4.77 -9.34 1.96
C ILE A 24 3.61 -8.58 2.59
N ASN A 25 2.88 -9.22 3.50
CA ASN A 25 1.78 -8.57 4.18
C ASN A 25 2.26 -7.41 5.04
N GLY A 26 3.44 -7.53 5.62
CA GLY A 26 4.04 -6.43 6.38
C GLY A 26 4.32 -5.23 5.52
N ILE A 27 4.81 -5.45 4.31
CA ILE A 27 5.07 -4.36 3.39
C ILE A 27 3.76 -3.72 2.93
N LEU A 28 2.75 -4.53 2.64
CA LEU A 28 1.44 -4.01 2.24
C LEU A 28 0.87 -3.14 3.34
N LYS A 29 1.01 -3.59 4.59
CA LYS A 29 0.49 -2.82 5.70
C LYS A 29 1.27 -1.52 5.88
N HIS A 30 2.57 -1.56 5.65
CA HIS A 30 3.41 -0.37 5.74
C HIS A 30 2.96 0.70 4.75
N PHE A 31 2.54 0.29 3.55
CA PHE A 31 2.10 1.22 2.53
C PHE A 31 0.59 1.40 2.46
N GLU A 32 -0.14 0.85 3.43
CA GLU A 32 -1.59 0.87 3.40
C GLU A 32 -2.17 2.28 3.28
N HIS A 33 -1.67 3.20 4.10
CA HIS A 33 -2.19 4.56 4.06
C HIS A 33 -1.88 5.26 2.74
N TYR A 34 -0.72 4.97 2.19
CA TYR A 34 -0.34 5.54 0.91
C TYR A 34 -1.25 5.04 -0.20
N ILE A 35 -1.52 3.72 -0.20
CA ILE A 35 -2.41 3.12 -1.20
C ILE A 35 -3.82 3.68 -1.06
N ILE A 36 -4.30 3.82 0.17
CA ILE A 36 -5.63 4.38 0.40
C ILE A 36 -5.69 5.80 -0.13
N ARG A 37 -4.66 6.58 0.12
CA ARG A 37 -4.63 7.96 -0.36
C ARG A 37 -4.68 8.03 -1.88
N LEU A 38 -3.94 7.16 -2.56
CA LEU A 38 -3.94 7.14 -4.01
C LEU A 38 -5.25 6.62 -4.59
N SER A 39 -6.04 5.93 -3.78
CA SER A 39 -7.32 5.38 -4.22
C SER A 39 -8.49 6.29 -3.92
N GLN A 40 -8.24 7.45 -3.34
CA GLN A 40 -9.30 8.37 -2.98
C GLN A 40 -9.74 9.19 -4.18
N LYS A 41 -11.02 9.55 -4.16
CA LYS A 41 -11.59 10.32 -5.21
C LYS A 41 -12.65 11.20 -4.58
N THR A 42 -12.77 12.43 -5.01
CA THR A 42 -13.79 13.33 -4.50
C THR A 42 -15.06 13.13 -5.31
N LEU A 43 -16.14 12.83 -4.62
CA LEU A 43 -17.44 12.72 -5.22
C LEU A 43 -18.34 13.77 -4.60
N PHE A 44 -19.50 14.00 -5.24
CA PHE A 44 -20.46 15.00 -4.76
C PHE A 44 -21.79 14.32 -4.53
N ASP A 45 -22.43 14.65 -3.41
CA ASP A 45 -23.74 14.10 -3.13
C ASP A 45 -24.78 14.87 -3.94
N LYS A 46 -26.05 14.53 -3.76
CA LYS A 46 -27.09 15.15 -4.55
C LYS A 46 -27.29 16.62 -4.23
N TYR A 47 -26.75 17.09 -3.11
CA TYR A 47 -26.83 18.48 -2.74
C TYR A 47 -25.58 19.25 -3.17
N GLY A 48 -24.65 18.60 -3.85
CA GLY A 48 -23.45 19.24 -4.31
C GLY A 48 -22.33 19.29 -3.27
N ASN A 49 -22.49 18.61 -2.15
CA ASN A 49 -21.46 18.60 -1.11
C ASN A 49 -20.38 17.57 -1.44
N PRO A 50 -19.11 17.95 -1.38
CA PRO A 50 -18.05 17.00 -1.69
C PRO A 50 -17.81 16.03 -0.55
N TYR A 51 -17.41 14.82 -0.89
CA TYR A 51 -16.98 13.85 0.09
C TYR A 51 -15.91 12.95 -0.52
N ILE A 52 -15.10 12.35 0.35
CA ILE A 52 -14.00 11.49 -0.09
C ILE A 52 -14.49 10.05 -0.14
N HIS A 53 -14.19 9.40 -1.24
CA HIS A 53 -14.56 8.00 -1.43
C HIS A 53 -13.30 7.22 -1.79
N VAL A 54 -13.09 6.09 -1.15
CA VAL A 54 -11.96 5.21 -1.47
C VAL A 54 -12.45 4.20 -2.49
N GLU A 55 -11.81 4.19 -3.67
CA GLU A 55 -12.19 3.25 -4.71
C GLU A 55 -11.56 1.91 -4.44
N GLU A 56 -12.38 0.92 -4.09
CA GLU A 56 -11.87 -0.39 -3.71
C GLU A 56 -11.16 -1.09 -4.86
N GLU A 57 -11.63 -0.87 -6.07
CA GLU A 57 -11.01 -1.47 -7.24
C GLU A 57 -9.58 -0.96 -7.41
N THR A 58 -9.41 0.34 -7.32
CA THR A 58 -8.09 0.97 -7.45
C THR A 58 -7.19 0.52 -6.30
N LYS A 59 -7.74 0.46 -5.10
CA LYS A 59 -6.99 0.03 -3.93
C LYS A 59 -6.46 -1.38 -4.12
N ARG A 60 -7.32 -2.28 -4.59
CA ARG A 60 -6.92 -3.67 -4.81
C ARG A 60 -5.88 -3.76 -5.91
N LEU A 61 -6.05 -3.00 -6.98
CA LEU A 61 -5.12 -3.00 -8.09
C LEU A 61 -3.74 -2.53 -7.64
N LEU A 62 -3.69 -1.47 -6.84
CA LEU A 62 -2.42 -0.95 -6.35
C LEU A 62 -1.73 -1.95 -5.43
N GLY A 63 -2.51 -2.63 -4.59
CA GLY A 63 -1.95 -3.67 -3.74
C GLY A 63 -1.35 -4.80 -4.57
N THR A 64 -2.07 -5.22 -5.60
CA THR A 64 -1.58 -6.29 -6.48
C THR A 64 -0.30 -5.85 -7.20
N LYS A 65 -0.27 -4.62 -7.66
CA LYS A 65 0.93 -4.11 -8.34
C LYS A 65 2.11 -4.04 -7.40
N LEU A 66 1.88 -3.71 -6.15
CA LEU A 66 2.95 -3.68 -5.17
C LEU A 66 3.50 -5.07 -4.94
N ILE A 67 2.61 -6.07 -4.79
CA ILE A 67 3.04 -7.45 -4.61
C ILE A 67 3.86 -7.90 -5.81
N THR A 68 3.39 -7.61 -7.01
CA THR A 68 4.10 -7.99 -8.22
C THR A 68 5.48 -7.34 -8.27
N ALA A 69 5.56 -6.07 -7.88
CA ALA A 69 6.84 -5.37 -7.87
C ALA A 69 7.80 -6.01 -6.88
N ILE A 70 7.30 -6.40 -5.70
CA ILE A 70 8.12 -7.04 -4.70
C ILE A 70 8.70 -8.34 -5.25
N LEU A 71 7.84 -9.16 -5.84
CA LEU A 71 8.26 -10.47 -6.32
C LEU A 71 9.19 -10.40 -7.51
N ARG A 72 9.15 -9.29 -8.22
CA ARG A 72 10.05 -9.09 -9.36
C ARG A 72 11.31 -8.35 -9.00
N PHE A 73 11.41 -7.88 -7.78
CA PHE A 73 12.56 -7.10 -7.38
C PHE A 73 13.81 -7.95 -7.38
N ASN A 74 14.86 -7.45 -8.00
CA ASN A 74 16.09 -8.18 -8.11
C ASN A 74 17.17 -7.49 -7.28
N LEU A 75 17.67 -8.20 -6.30
CA LEU A 75 18.66 -7.65 -5.39
C LEU A 75 20.10 -7.80 -5.87
N SER A 76 20.31 -8.47 -6.96
CA SER A 76 21.68 -8.69 -7.44
C SER A 76 22.30 -7.46 -8.10
#